data_652a79c727488aafc5d140d62b0987cf
#
_entry.id   652a79c727488aafc5d140d62b0987cf
#
_cell.length_a   1.000
_cell.length_b   1.000
_cell.length_c   1.000
_cell.angle_alpha   90.00
_cell.angle_beta   90.00
_cell.angle_gamma   90.00
#
_symmetry.space_group_name_H-M   'P 1'
#
loop_
_entity.id
_entity.type
_entity.pdbx_description
1 polymer ?
#
loop_
_entity_poly.entity_id
_entity_poly.type
_entity_poly.pdbx_seq_one_letter_code
_entity_poly.pdbx_strand_id
1 'polypeptide(L)'
;KDQGFVCYPPFYSGDYEKMFKVIEGIIAWDPPEYDMIDKDKIFEMFRKLTERDYFMFGTNDELEEFSDYLMGISQTTNRGVPLYVYSKAPKSRIIVPHQQVASLMVERLGKDEDIGDTMRIVPLKSENFRALRSQYMNPYIKPGSETASFGVLVDDKLIGVYAFSASPTLSNWDKHIETPTMYLLSDFPIAPTKYKRLAKLVLYAALSRESKLYAERLTNHRIRSLVTTAFTKRPVSMKYRGLFQLLNKKQLPGVDEGETDMSKIYYNSGYQLNYGAPMGQWTLAEGLELWKKKHSQIGAKEDE
;
A
#
# COMPACT_ATOMS: atom_id res chain seq x y z
N LYS A 1 -42.36 17.36 9.40
CA LYS A 1 -41.24 16.71 10.15
C LYS A 1 -40.04 16.80 9.26
N ASP A 2 -39.08 17.65 9.61
CA ASP A 2 -37.84 17.84 8.89
C ASP A 2 -37.00 16.58 9.00
N GLN A 3 -36.89 15.85 7.90
CA GLN A 3 -36.03 14.66 7.82
C GLN A 3 -34.66 15.11 7.35
N GLY A 4 -33.63 14.85 8.14
CA GLY A 4 -32.25 15.00 7.74
C GLY A 4 -31.90 14.03 6.61
N PHE A 5 -31.06 14.44 5.69
CA PHE A 5 -30.58 13.61 4.59
C PHE A 5 -29.07 13.42 4.69
N VAL A 6 -28.63 12.16 4.66
CA VAL A 6 -27.21 11.81 4.63
C VAL A 6 -26.97 10.94 3.40
N CYS A 7 -26.02 11.35 2.56
CA CYS A 7 -25.63 10.55 1.41
C CYS A 7 -24.12 10.54 1.19
N TYR A 8 -23.64 9.44 0.65
CA TYR A 8 -22.32 9.28 0.11
C TYR A 8 -22.46 8.65 -1.28
N PRO A 9 -22.76 9.49 -2.29
CA PRO A 9 -22.97 8.97 -3.63
C PRO A 9 -21.67 8.37 -4.15
N PRO A 10 -21.69 7.14 -4.68
CA PRO A 10 -20.55 6.61 -5.38
C PRO A 10 -20.33 7.45 -6.64
N PHE A 11 -19.19 8.13 -6.72
CA PHE A 11 -18.74 8.72 -7.98
C PHE A 11 -18.29 7.58 -8.88
N TYR A 12 -19.20 7.10 -9.69
CA TYR A 12 -18.98 5.94 -10.51
C TYR A 12 -18.14 6.28 -11.73
N SER A 13 -17.00 5.62 -11.87
CA SER A 13 -16.10 5.74 -13.01
C SER A 13 -16.11 4.53 -13.96
N GLY A 14 -17.11 3.67 -13.86
CA GLY A 14 -17.21 2.43 -14.63
C GLY A 14 -16.76 1.18 -13.84
N ASP A 15 -17.17 -0.01 -14.31
CA ASP A 15 -16.76 -1.33 -13.81
C ASP A 15 -17.56 -1.93 -12.65
N TYR A 16 -18.74 -1.39 -12.26
CA TYR A 16 -19.62 -2.07 -11.29
C TYR A 16 -20.09 -3.43 -11.84
N GLU A 17 -20.39 -3.54 -13.11
CA GLU A 17 -20.78 -4.80 -13.76
C GLU A 17 -19.66 -5.84 -13.60
N LYS A 18 -18.40 -5.44 -13.68
CA LYS A 18 -17.28 -6.36 -13.43
C LYS A 18 -17.12 -6.70 -11.94
N MET A 19 -17.37 -5.74 -11.05
CA MET A 19 -17.25 -5.93 -9.61
C MET A 19 -18.32 -6.89 -9.09
N PHE A 20 -19.55 -6.76 -9.58
CA PHE A 20 -20.68 -7.59 -9.13
C PHE A 20 -20.90 -8.86 -9.96
N LYS A 21 -20.20 -9.03 -11.08
CA LYS A 21 -20.32 -10.20 -11.98
C LYS A 21 -20.21 -11.55 -11.25
N VAL A 22 -19.38 -11.65 -10.22
CA VAL A 22 -19.24 -12.89 -9.44
C VAL A 22 -20.48 -13.12 -8.59
N ILE A 23 -21.05 -12.06 -7.99
CA ILE A 23 -22.27 -12.13 -7.18
C ILE A 23 -23.48 -12.43 -8.09
N GLU A 24 -23.56 -11.78 -9.22
CA GLU A 24 -24.60 -11.98 -10.24
C GLU A 24 -24.60 -13.41 -10.80
N GLY A 25 -23.43 -14.04 -10.90
CA GLY A 25 -23.31 -15.46 -11.30
C GLY A 25 -23.74 -16.47 -10.22
N ILE A 26 -23.89 -16.03 -8.95
CA ILE A 26 -24.27 -16.91 -7.82
C ILE A 26 -25.74 -16.72 -7.43
N ILE A 27 -26.28 -15.51 -7.61
CA ILE A 27 -27.63 -15.15 -7.21
C ILE A 27 -28.54 -15.19 -8.46
N ALA A 28 -29.60 -16.00 -8.41
CA ALA A 28 -30.64 -16.00 -9.44
C ALA A 28 -31.56 -14.78 -9.23
N TRP A 29 -31.19 -13.64 -9.80
CA TRP A 29 -31.96 -12.39 -9.76
C TRP A 29 -31.83 -11.67 -11.11
N ASP A 30 -32.76 -10.78 -11.41
CA ASP A 30 -32.60 -9.87 -12.54
C ASP A 30 -31.66 -8.74 -12.11
N PRO A 31 -30.44 -8.65 -12.68
CA PRO A 31 -29.49 -7.61 -12.27
C PRO A 31 -30.10 -6.23 -12.61
N PRO A 32 -29.93 -5.24 -11.71
CA PRO A 32 -30.40 -3.89 -11.98
C PRO A 32 -29.61 -3.28 -13.15
N GLU A 33 -30.28 -2.51 -13.98
CA GLU A 33 -29.58 -1.68 -14.97
C GLU A 33 -28.75 -0.62 -14.23
N TYR A 34 -27.44 -0.59 -14.49
CA TYR A 34 -26.53 0.37 -13.92
C TYR A 34 -26.41 1.58 -14.84
N ASP A 35 -27.09 2.65 -14.50
CA ASP A 35 -26.90 3.93 -15.18
C ASP A 35 -25.66 4.65 -14.66
N MET A 36 -24.79 5.09 -15.57
CA MET A 36 -23.71 6.00 -15.22
C MET A 36 -24.30 7.34 -14.80
N ILE A 37 -24.06 7.74 -13.55
CA ILE A 37 -24.50 9.05 -13.10
C ILE A 37 -23.62 10.12 -13.74
N ASP A 38 -24.26 11.00 -14.53
CA ASP A 38 -23.63 12.20 -15.06
C ASP A 38 -23.17 13.09 -13.89
N LYS A 39 -21.94 13.58 -13.95
CA LYS A 39 -21.39 14.46 -12.91
C LYS A 39 -22.25 15.70 -12.70
N ASP A 40 -22.79 16.26 -13.77
CA ASP A 40 -23.66 17.46 -13.69
C ASP A 40 -24.94 17.17 -12.92
N LYS A 41 -25.52 15.99 -13.07
CA LYS A 41 -26.68 15.55 -12.28
C LYS A 41 -26.37 15.36 -10.79
N ILE A 42 -25.16 14.91 -10.47
CA ILE A 42 -24.72 14.84 -9.06
C ILE A 42 -24.61 16.24 -8.46
N PHE A 43 -24.01 17.19 -9.16
CA PHE A 43 -23.91 18.57 -8.70
C PHE A 43 -25.28 19.22 -8.52
N GLU A 44 -26.22 18.96 -9.45
CA GLU A 44 -27.60 19.42 -9.31
C GLU A 44 -28.30 18.81 -8.08
N MET A 45 -28.07 17.53 -7.82
CA MET A 45 -28.55 16.86 -6.60
C MET A 45 -27.96 17.51 -5.35
N PHE A 46 -26.66 17.79 -5.32
CA PHE A 46 -26.03 18.47 -4.18
C PHE A 46 -26.57 19.86 -3.96
N ARG A 47 -26.81 20.67 -5.01
CA ARG A 47 -27.47 21.98 -4.89
C ARG A 47 -28.84 21.84 -4.23
N LYS A 48 -29.67 20.89 -4.67
CA LYS A 48 -30.97 20.60 -4.04
C LYS A 48 -30.85 20.15 -2.57
N LEU A 49 -29.77 19.45 -2.22
CA LEU A 49 -29.51 19.07 -0.83
C LEU A 49 -29.14 20.27 0.05
N THR A 50 -28.39 21.22 -0.46
CA THR A 50 -28.00 22.42 0.30
C THR A 50 -29.20 23.36 0.62
N GLU A 51 -30.31 23.22 -0.06
CA GLU A 51 -31.57 23.94 0.25
C GLU A 51 -32.26 23.40 1.51
N ARG A 52 -31.92 22.19 1.96
CA ARG A 52 -32.52 21.55 3.14
C ARG A 52 -31.91 22.08 4.42
N ASP A 53 -32.68 22.07 5.51
CA ASP A 53 -32.22 22.51 6.83
C ASP A 53 -31.15 21.56 7.41
N TYR A 54 -31.30 20.26 7.16
CA TYR A 54 -30.38 19.24 7.64
C TYR A 54 -29.94 18.33 6.49
N PHE A 55 -28.67 18.45 6.12
CA PHE A 55 -28.05 17.54 5.16
C PHE A 55 -26.61 17.23 5.56
N MET A 56 -26.11 16.10 5.09
CA MET A 56 -24.70 15.73 5.08
C MET A 56 -24.43 14.93 3.81
N PHE A 57 -23.39 15.29 3.09
CA PHE A 57 -22.88 14.44 2.02
C PHE A 57 -21.35 14.37 2.04
N GLY A 58 -20.82 13.26 1.54
CA GLY A 58 -19.40 13.02 1.47
C GLY A 58 -18.96 12.77 0.03
N THR A 59 -17.73 13.22 -0.32
CA THR A 59 -17.11 13.01 -1.63
C THR A 59 -15.64 12.72 -1.49
N ASN A 60 -15.05 12.08 -2.49
CA ASN A 60 -13.60 11.84 -2.52
C ASN A 60 -12.84 13.00 -3.18
N ASP A 61 -13.54 13.84 -3.91
CA ASP A 61 -12.99 15.06 -4.53
C ASP A 61 -13.47 16.28 -3.77
N GLU A 62 -12.60 17.29 -3.66
CA GLU A 62 -12.98 18.59 -3.13
C GLU A 62 -13.90 19.31 -4.14
N LEU A 63 -15.03 19.79 -3.63
CA LEU A 63 -16.01 20.51 -4.43
C LEU A 63 -15.99 21.99 -4.07
N GLU A 64 -15.28 22.80 -4.87
CA GLU A 64 -15.11 24.24 -4.62
C GLU A 64 -16.46 24.98 -4.51
N GLU A 65 -17.44 24.60 -5.31
CA GLU A 65 -18.79 25.19 -5.30
C GLU A 65 -19.49 25.08 -3.93
N PHE A 66 -19.13 24.07 -3.13
CA PHE A 66 -19.74 23.78 -1.83
C PHE A 66 -18.82 24.08 -0.65
N SER A 67 -17.75 24.83 -0.86
CA SER A 67 -16.73 25.14 0.17
C SER A 67 -17.32 25.74 1.45
N ASP A 68 -18.37 26.54 1.37
CA ASP A 68 -19.05 27.13 2.53
C ASP A 68 -19.67 26.06 3.46
N TYR A 69 -19.98 24.90 2.94
CA TYR A 69 -20.56 23.76 3.66
C TYR A 69 -19.51 22.75 4.08
N LEU A 70 -18.24 22.92 3.71
CA LEU A 70 -17.18 21.99 4.06
C LEU A 70 -16.99 21.94 5.56
N MET A 71 -17.36 20.82 6.17
CA MET A 71 -17.22 20.57 7.60
C MET A 71 -15.87 19.97 7.95
N GLY A 72 -15.29 19.18 7.08
CA GLY A 72 -14.01 18.56 7.33
C GLY A 72 -13.56 17.57 6.28
N ILE A 73 -12.30 17.20 6.44
CA ILE A 73 -11.64 16.24 5.58
C ILE A 73 -11.18 15.08 6.46
N SER A 74 -11.68 13.88 6.18
CA SER A 74 -11.25 12.65 6.83
C SER A 74 -10.45 11.83 5.84
N GLN A 75 -9.36 11.22 6.27
CA GLN A 75 -8.67 10.22 5.44
C GLN A 75 -9.27 8.85 5.71
N THR A 76 -9.81 8.23 4.67
CA THR A 76 -10.28 6.85 4.78
C THR A 76 -9.09 5.92 4.96
N THR A 77 -9.24 4.95 5.86
CA THR A 77 -8.15 4.06 6.29
C THR A 77 -7.58 3.19 5.18
N ASN A 78 -8.35 2.93 4.12
CA ASN A 78 -8.03 1.86 3.18
C ASN A 78 -7.25 2.27 1.93
N ARG A 79 -7.27 3.53 1.51
CA ARG A 79 -6.58 3.95 0.28
C ARG A 79 -5.87 5.29 0.39
N GLY A 80 -5.90 5.96 1.54
CA GLY A 80 -5.38 7.31 1.69
C GLY A 80 -6.17 8.34 0.86
N VAL A 81 -7.35 7.96 0.39
CA VAL A 81 -8.23 8.86 -0.36
C VAL A 81 -8.94 9.77 0.64
N PRO A 82 -8.89 11.09 0.48
CA PRO A 82 -9.61 12.00 1.35
C PRO A 82 -11.12 11.81 1.21
N LEU A 83 -11.83 11.99 2.30
CA LEU A 83 -13.28 12.13 2.33
C LEU A 83 -13.60 13.56 2.76
N TYR A 84 -14.12 14.34 1.84
CA TYR A 84 -14.62 15.68 2.08
C TYR A 84 -16.06 15.58 2.57
N VAL A 85 -16.36 16.15 3.73
CA VAL A 85 -17.70 16.09 4.33
C VAL A 85 -18.31 17.47 4.33
N TYR A 86 -19.50 17.59 3.75
CA TYR A 86 -20.27 18.84 3.62
C TYR A 86 -21.57 18.75 4.41
N SER A 87 -21.90 19.79 5.17
CA SER A 87 -23.13 19.85 5.95
C SER A 87 -23.45 21.29 6.41
N LYS A 88 -24.73 21.55 6.69
CA LYS A 88 -25.21 22.74 7.43
C LYS A 88 -25.20 22.56 8.95
N ALA A 89 -24.98 21.36 9.45
CA ALA A 89 -24.97 21.13 10.89
C ALA A 89 -24.01 22.08 11.60
N PRO A 90 -24.33 22.55 12.82
CA PRO A 90 -23.42 23.41 13.56
C PRO A 90 -22.08 22.69 13.70
N LYS A 91 -21.00 23.40 13.34
CA LYS A 91 -19.65 22.85 13.30
C LYS A 91 -19.27 22.30 14.68
N SER A 92 -19.60 21.05 14.95
CA SER A 92 -18.92 20.31 15.99
C SER A 92 -17.50 20.09 15.48
N ARG A 93 -16.54 20.35 16.33
CA ARG A 93 -15.10 20.33 16.11
C ARG A 93 -14.70 19.23 15.12
N ILE A 94 -14.34 19.61 13.90
CA ILE A 94 -13.79 18.68 12.94
C ILE A 94 -12.36 18.39 13.38
N ILE A 95 -12.14 17.17 13.82
CA ILE A 95 -10.82 16.65 14.00
C ILE A 95 -10.41 16.17 12.60
N VAL A 96 -9.72 17.02 11.83
CA VAL A 96 -8.81 16.50 10.82
C VAL A 96 -7.76 15.75 11.63
N PRO A 97 -7.67 14.43 11.53
CA PRO A 97 -6.56 13.76 12.16
C PRO A 97 -5.31 14.23 11.42
N HIS A 98 -4.71 15.31 11.90
CA HIS A 98 -3.30 15.52 11.65
C HIS A 98 -2.66 14.22 12.15
N GLN A 99 -2.18 13.42 11.23
CA GLN A 99 -1.21 12.40 11.58
C GLN A 99 -0.04 13.16 12.19
N GLN A 100 -0.10 13.39 13.49
CA GLN A 100 1.11 13.63 14.25
C GLN A 100 1.92 12.37 13.99
N VAL A 101 2.91 12.53 13.13
CA VAL A 101 3.94 11.52 12.92
C VAL A 101 4.57 11.34 14.29
N ALA A 102 4.09 10.35 15.05
CA ALA A 102 4.71 9.99 16.30
C ALA A 102 6.16 9.72 15.95
N SER A 103 7.07 10.50 16.50
CA SER A 103 8.49 10.27 16.29
C SER A 103 8.76 8.87 16.84
N LEU A 104 9.05 7.93 15.94
CA LEU A 104 9.43 6.58 16.34
C LEU A 104 10.77 6.71 17.03
N MET A 105 10.75 6.60 18.36
CA MET A 105 11.93 6.60 19.23
C MET A 105 12.68 5.26 19.13
N VAL A 106 12.87 4.76 17.91
CA VAL A 106 13.63 3.54 17.68
C VAL A 106 14.99 3.91 17.11
N GLU A 107 16.04 3.44 17.76
CA GLU A 107 17.38 3.61 17.26
C GLU A 107 17.53 2.96 15.89
N ARG A 108 18.17 3.66 14.97
CA ARG A 108 18.42 3.19 13.61
C ARG A 108 19.89 2.82 13.47
N LEU A 109 20.16 1.88 12.58
CA LEU A 109 21.55 1.55 12.24
C LEU A 109 22.27 2.80 11.70
N GLY A 110 23.42 3.13 12.28
CA GLY A 110 24.24 4.26 11.87
C GLY A 110 24.86 4.06 10.48
N LYS A 111 25.25 5.17 9.83
CA LYS A 111 25.78 5.15 8.45
C LYS A 111 27.00 4.25 8.28
N ASP A 112 27.93 4.30 9.24
CA ASP A 112 29.20 3.56 9.18
C ASP A 112 29.20 2.34 10.13
N GLU A 113 28.08 2.06 10.76
CA GLU A 113 27.92 0.98 11.72
C GLU A 113 27.84 -0.39 11.04
N ASP A 114 28.36 -1.41 11.71
CA ASP A 114 28.30 -2.78 11.23
C ASP A 114 26.96 -3.44 11.55
N ILE A 115 26.52 -4.32 10.66
CA ILE A 115 25.38 -5.20 10.89
C ILE A 115 25.77 -6.22 11.97
N GLY A 116 24.99 -6.26 13.03
CA GLY A 116 25.16 -7.22 14.12
C GLY A 116 24.71 -8.64 13.78
N ASP A 117 24.55 -9.46 14.81
CA ASP A 117 24.38 -10.91 14.65
C ASP A 117 22.98 -11.43 14.94
N THR A 118 22.11 -10.59 15.51
CA THR A 118 20.76 -11.00 15.91
C THR A 118 19.70 -10.25 15.10
N MET A 119 18.93 -10.96 14.30
CA MET A 119 17.81 -10.39 13.55
C MET A 119 16.47 -10.79 14.15
N ARG A 120 15.58 -9.83 14.33
CA ARG A 120 14.20 -10.05 14.77
C ARG A 120 13.21 -9.17 14.01
N ILE A 121 11.94 -9.57 14.04
CA ILE A 121 10.84 -8.79 13.49
C ILE A 121 9.90 -8.37 14.62
N VAL A 122 9.36 -7.17 14.51
CA VAL A 122 8.42 -6.60 15.48
C VAL A 122 7.18 -6.11 14.75
N PRO A 123 5.98 -6.57 15.15
CA PRO A 123 4.75 -6.04 14.58
C PRO A 123 4.64 -4.53 14.81
N LEU A 124 4.23 -3.82 13.77
CA LEU A 124 4.00 -2.38 13.82
C LEU A 124 2.50 -2.09 13.84
N LYS A 125 2.10 -1.07 14.59
CA LYS A 125 0.77 -0.47 14.43
C LYS A 125 0.69 0.22 13.06
N SER A 126 -0.50 0.23 12.46
CA SER A 126 -0.74 0.87 11.15
C SER A 126 -0.25 2.32 11.10
N GLU A 127 -0.44 3.07 12.18
CA GLU A 127 0.01 4.46 12.28
C GLU A 127 1.53 4.59 12.14
N ASN A 128 2.28 3.74 12.85
CA ASN A 128 3.73 3.72 12.81
C ASN A 128 4.25 3.28 11.43
N PHE A 129 3.62 2.28 10.82
CA PHE A 129 3.95 1.84 9.48
C PHE A 129 3.74 2.97 8.46
N ARG A 130 2.59 3.65 8.52
CA ARG A 130 2.28 4.77 7.61
C ARG A 130 3.24 5.94 7.78
N ALA A 131 3.62 6.25 9.03
CA ALA A 131 4.60 7.28 9.31
C ALA A 131 5.97 6.95 8.69
N LEU A 132 6.48 5.72 8.89
CA LEU A 132 7.73 5.27 8.27
C LEU A 132 7.63 5.24 6.75
N ARG A 133 6.50 4.74 6.22
CA ARG A 133 6.27 4.70 4.78
C ARG A 133 6.32 6.08 4.15
N SER A 134 5.67 7.08 4.75
CA SER A 134 5.66 8.47 4.23
C SER A 134 7.05 9.12 4.23
N GLN A 135 7.92 8.71 5.16
CA GLN A 135 9.28 9.25 5.26
C GLN A 135 10.28 8.58 4.31
N TYR A 136 10.15 7.28 4.08
CA TYR A 136 11.20 6.47 3.45
C TYR A 136 10.81 5.84 2.11
N MET A 137 9.53 5.82 1.76
CA MET A 137 9.09 5.37 0.44
C MET A 137 8.90 6.53 -0.52
N ASN A 138 8.98 6.21 -1.81
CA ASN A 138 8.64 7.15 -2.86
C ASN A 138 7.18 7.63 -2.69
N PRO A 139 6.94 8.96 -2.55
CA PRO A 139 5.60 9.52 -2.33
C PRO A 139 4.63 9.24 -3.47
N TYR A 140 5.14 8.97 -4.68
CA TYR A 140 4.31 8.66 -5.86
C TYR A 140 3.72 7.24 -5.84
N ILE A 141 4.21 6.37 -4.95
CA ILE A 141 3.64 5.03 -4.77
C ILE A 141 2.37 5.15 -3.94
N LYS A 142 1.22 4.86 -4.58
CA LYS A 142 -0.07 4.90 -3.89
C LYS A 142 -0.09 3.98 -2.68
N PRO A 143 -0.62 4.43 -1.53
CA PRO A 143 -0.79 3.57 -0.38
C PRO A 143 -1.78 2.45 -0.71
N GLY A 144 -1.50 1.25 -0.19
CA GLY A 144 -2.43 0.13 -0.17
C GLY A 144 -2.84 -0.18 1.26
N SER A 145 -3.80 -1.09 1.41
CA SER A 145 -4.24 -1.58 2.73
C SER A 145 -3.33 -2.70 3.20
N GLU A 146 -2.61 -2.46 4.25
CA GLU A 146 -1.83 -3.48 4.94
C GLU A 146 -2.73 -4.35 5.84
N THR A 147 -2.51 -5.66 5.80
CA THR A 147 -3.09 -6.61 6.77
C THR A 147 -2.19 -6.71 7.99
N ALA A 148 -0.88 -6.66 7.77
CA ALA A 148 0.14 -6.70 8.81
C ALA A 148 1.40 -5.97 8.34
N SER A 149 2.07 -5.29 9.26
CA SER A 149 3.34 -4.62 9.00
C SER A 149 4.36 -4.91 10.10
N PHE A 150 5.64 -4.94 9.73
CA PHE A 150 6.71 -5.36 10.60
C PHE A 150 7.93 -4.46 10.45
N GLY A 151 8.52 -4.08 11.58
CA GLY A 151 9.88 -3.56 11.64
C GLY A 151 10.89 -4.71 11.67
N VAL A 152 11.98 -4.57 10.91
CA VAL A 152 13.12 -5.48 10.92
C VAL A 152 14.23 -4.85 11.74
N LEU A 153 14.62 -5.50 12.82
CA LEU A 153 15.67 -5.05 13.71
C LEU A 153 16.88 -5.99 13.63
N VAL A 154 18.06 -5.40 13.69
CA VAL A 154 19.31 -6.12 13.92
C VAL A 154 19.98 -5.51 15.14
N ASP A 155 20.29 -6.32 16.16
CA ASP A 155 20.79 -5.90 17.47
C ASP A 155 20.01 -4.71 18.04
N ASP A 156 18.66 -4.84 18.01
CA ASP A 156 17.70 -3.85 18.48
C ASP A 156 17.63 -2.53 17.67
N LYS A 157 18.41 -2.40 16.59
CA LYS A 157 18.37 -1.25 15.69
C LYS A 157 17.48 -1.51 14.50
N LEU A 158 16.58 -0.59 14.23
CA LEU A 158 15.65 -0.68 13.09
C LEU A 158 16.41 -0.45 11.78
N ILE A 159 16.33 -1.41 10.88
CA ILE A 159 17.00 -1.38 9.57
C ILE A 159 16.04 -1.24 8.40
N GLY A 160 14.80 -1.63 8.57
CA GLY A 160 13.81 -1.56 7.50
C GLY A 160 12.44 -2.00 7.95
N VAL A 161 11.50 -1.92 7.03
CA VAL A 161 10.09 -2.23 7.24
C VAL A 161 9.55 -3.01 6.04
N TYR A 162 8.65 -3.95 6.32
CA TYR A 162 7.82 -4.57 5.30
C TYR A 162 6.37 -4.71 5.75
N ALA A 163 5.47 -4.82 4.78
CA ALA A 163 4.05 -5.00 5.06
C ALA A 163 3.43 -6.02 4.12
N PHE A 164 2.49 -6.79 4.66
CA PHE A 164 1.68 -7.74 3.93
C PHE A 164 0.27 -7.21 3.71
N SER A 165 -0.32 -7.61 2.61
CA SER A 165 -1.74 -7.44 2.33
C SER A 165 -2.34 -8.78 1.94
N ALA A 166 -3.53 -9.09 2.45
CA ALA A 166 -4.32 -10.19 1.93
C ALA A 166 -4.75 -9.79 0.51
N SER A 167 -4.25 -10.49 -0.49
CA SER A 167 -4.57 -10.13 -1.86
C SER A 167 -5.77 -10.90 -2.37
N PRO A 168 -6.83 -10.22 -2.77
CA PRO A 168 -8.05 -10.87 -3.26
C PRO A 168 -7.98 -11.29 -4.74
N THR A 169 -6.96 -10.87 -5.49
CA THR A 169 -6.93 -11.02 -6.96
C THR A 169 -5.67 -11.71 -7.46
N LEU A 170 -5.44 -12.94 -7.00
CA LEU A 170 -4.25 -13.71 -7.36
C LEU A 170 -4.48 -14.73 -8.48
N SER A 171 -5.64 -14.75 -9.10
CA SER A 171 -6.01 -15.73 -10.12
C SER A 171 -5.02 -15.85 -11.30
N ASN A 172 -4.26 -14.79 -11.59
CA ASN A 172 -3.27 -14.81 -12.66
C ASN A 172 -1.88 -15.32 -12.23
N TRP A 173 -1.63 -15.48 -10.93
CA TRP A 173 -0.31 -15.85 -10.38
C TRP A 173 -0.25 -17.32 -10.02
N ASP A 174 -1.41 -17.94 -9.79
CA ASP A 174 -1.57 -19.34 -9.38
C ASP A 174 -0.97 -20.34 -10.38
N LYS A 175 -0.81 -19.93 -11.64
CA LYS A 175 -0.19 -20.75 -12.68
C LYS A 175 1.33 -20.85 -12.57
N HIS A 176 1.95 -19.96 -11.78
CA HIS A 176 3.40 -19.78 -11.76
C HIS A 176 4.03 -19.95 -10.38
N ILE A 177 3.22 -20.06 -9.32
CA ILE A 177 3.69 -20.16 -7.95
C ILE A 177 2.71 -20.95 -7.08
N GLU A 178 3.22 -21.60 -6.04
CA GLU A 178 2.38 -22.37 -5.12
C GLU A 178 1.45 -21.46 -4.30
N THR A 179 0.19 -21.83 -4.26
CA THR A 179 -0.86 -21.15 -3.48
C THR A 179 -1.17 -21.90 -2.18
N PRO A 180 -1.75 -21.25 -1.17
CA PRO A 180 -2.15 -19.84 -1.08
C PRO A 180 -0.98 -18.86 -0.99
N THR A 181 -1.18 -17.65 -1.54
CA THR A 181 -0.17 -16.60 -1.56
C THR A 181 -0.52 -15.43 -0.64
N MET A 182 0.51 -14.73 -0.18
CA MET A 182 0.41 -13.43 0.50
C MET A 182 1.04 -12.36 -0.38
N TYR A 183 0.50 -11.16 -0.37
CA TYR A 183 1.07 -10.05 -1.12
C TYR A 183 2.00 -9.20 -0.26
N LEU A 184 3.23 -9.03 -0.69
CA LEU A 184 4.18 -8.08 -0.11
C LEU A 184 3.87 -6.69 -0.66
N LEU A 185 3.14 -5.92 0.13
CA LEU A 185 2.64 -4.61 -0.24
C LEU A 185 3.73 -3.55 -0.26
N SER A 186 4.63 -3.61 0.70
CA SER A 186 5.72 -2.66 0.88
C SER A 186 6.92 -3.35 1.49
N ASP A 187 8.10 -2.91 1.10
CA ASP A 187 9.38 -3.35 1.65
C ASP A 187 10.43 -2.28 1.38
N PHE A 188 10.99 -1.71 2.41
CA PHE A 188 11.97 -0.63 2.28
C PHE A 188 12.95 -0.57 3.45
N PRO A 189 14.24 -0.25 3.20
CA PRO A 189 15.19 0.06 4.24
C PRO A 189 14.94 1.48 4.77
N ILE A 190 15.23 1.71 6.05
CA ILE A 190 15.05 3.02 6.68
C ILE A 190 16.35 3.67 7.13
N ALA A 191 17.43 2.94 7.08
CA ALA A 191 18.72 3.42 7.55
C ALA A 191 19.63 3.77 6.36
N PRO A 192 20.22 4.97 6.32
CA PRO A 192 21.34 5.22 5.46
C PRO A 192 22.54 4.42 6.01
N THR A 193 23.03 3.45 5.27
CA THR A 193 24.14 2.61 5.71
C THR A 193 25.18 2.46 4.62
N LYS A 194 26.40 2.01 5.01
CA LYS A 194 27.44 1.62 4.07
C LYS A 194 27.04 0.42 3.19
N TYR A 195 25.98 -0.32 3.54
CA TYR A 195 25.56 -1.52 2.83
C TYR A 195 24.60 -1.18 1.68
N LYS A 196 25.06 -1.28 0.44
CA LYS A 196 24.27 -0.97 -0.77
C LYS A 196 23.02 -1.85 -0.95
N ARG A 197 22.96 -3.01 -0.26
CA ARG A 197 21.88 -4.00 -0.46
C ARG A 197 21.05 -4.29 0.79
N LEU A 198 20.93 -3.30 1.67
CA LEU A 198 20.13 -3.45 2.89
C LEU A 198 18.66 -3.80 2.59
N ALA A 199 18.10 -3.31 1.49
CA ALA A 199 16.76 -3.68 1.05
C ALA A 199 16.57 -5.20 0.87
N LYS A 200 17.64 -5.94 0.52
CA LYS A 200 17.56 -7.41 0.46
C LYS A 200 17.47 -8.06 1.83
N LEU A 201 18.07 -7.48 2.87
CA LEU A 201 17.93 -7.99 4.23
C LEU A 201 16.48 -7.92 4.71
N VAL A 202 15.78 -6.84 4.37
CA VAL A 202 14.33 -6.72 4.62
C VAL A 202 13.54 -7.84 3.92
N LEU A 203 13.94 -8.21 2.69
CA LEU A 203 13.30 -9.32 1.96
C LEU A 203 13.64 -10.69 2.57
N TYR A 204 14.85 -10.90 3.07
CA TYR A 204 15.19 -12.11 3.82
C TYR A 204 14.30 -12.26 5.06
N ALA A 205 14.07 -11.16 5.79
CA ALA A 205 13.16 -11.16 6.92
C ALA A 205 11.70 -11.46 6.50
N ALA A 206 11.22 -10.82 5.42
CA ALA A 206 9.86 -11.03 4.93
C ALA A 206 9.59 -12.48 4.46
N LEU A 207 10.60 -13.18 3.93
CA LEU A 207 10.51 -14.56 3.47
C LEU A 207 10.79 -15.60 4.56
N SER A 208 11.10 -15.20 5.79
CA SER A 208 11.46 -16.09 6.90
C SER A 208 10.29 -16.96 7.38
N ARG A 209 10.62 -18.02 8.14
CA ARG A 209 9.65 -18.89 8.81
C ARG A 209 8.83 -18.12 9.83
N GLU A 210 9.46 -17.21 10.56
CA GLU A 210 8.82 -16.37 11.58
C GLU A 210 7.80 -15.43 10.92
N SER A 211 8.14 -14.77 9.82
CA SER A 211 7.21 -13.94 9.06
C SER A 211 6.02 -14.73 8.54
N LYS A 212 6.28 -15.94 8.03
CA LYS A 212 5.24 -16.86 7.58
C LYS A 212 4.27 -17.23 8.70
N LEU A 213 4.80 -17.61 9.87
CA LEU A 213 3.98 -17.95 11.03
C LEU A 213 3.11 -16.79 11.50
N TYR A 214 3.64 -15.58 11.51
CA TYR A 214 2.84 -14.38 11.81
C TYR A 214 1.74 -14.16 10.80
N ALA A 215 2.05 -14.23 9.51
CA ALA A 215 1.08 -14.04 8.45
C ALA A 215 -0.04 -15.11 8.50
N GLU A 216 0.30 -16.37 8.73
CA GLU A 216 -0.65 -17.47 8.86
C GLU A 216 -1.58 -17.31 10.08
N ARG A 217 -1.06 -16.82 11.21
CA ARG A 217 -1.86 -16.53 12.42
C ARG A 217 -2.84 -15.39 12.20
N LEU A 218 -2.40 -14.33 11.52
CA LEU A 218 -3.23 -13.16 11.27
C LEU A 218 -4.35 -13.41 10.26
N THR A 219 -4.09 -14.25 9.27
CA THR A 219 -5.06 -14.54 8.20
C THR A 219 -5.87 -15.81 8.46
N ASN A 220 -5.47 -16.61 9.44
CA ASN A 220 -6.01 -17.95 9.70
C ASN A 220 -5.97 -18.88 8.47
N HIS A 221 -4.99 -18.66 7.60
CA HIS A 221 -4.75 -19.44 6.39
C HIS A 221 -3.29 -19.88 6.30
N ARG A 222 -3.07 -21.07 5.76
CA ARG A 222 -1.72 -21.50 5.39
C ARG A 222 -1.24 -20.65 4.21
N ILE A 223 0.02 -20.21 4.25
CA ILE A 223 0.65 -19.43 3.19
C ILE A 223 1.83 -20.22 2.62
N ARG A 224 1.86 -20.36 1.31
CA ARG A 224 2.94 -21.07 0.60
C ARG A 224 3.96 -20.12 0.04
N SER A 225 3.48 -19.03 -0.54
CA SER A 225 4.33 -18.11 -1.29
C SER A 225 4.03 -16.66 -0.99
N LEU A 226 5.04 -15.83 -1.20
CA LEU A 226 4.96 -14.36 -1.15
C LEU A 226 5.08 -13.82 -2.56
N VAL A 227 4.20 -12.90 -2.94
CA VAL A 227 4.16 -12.26 -4.26
C VAL A 227 4.20 -10.75 -4.13
N THR A 228 4.76 -10.06 -5.12
CA THR A 228 4.84 -8.59 -5.13
C THR A 228 4.91 -8.04 -6.54
N THR A 229 4.61 -6.74 -6.68
CA THR A 229 4.71 -6.02 -7.95
C THR A 229 5.70 -4.88 -7.82
N ALA A 230 6.61 -4.78 -8.77
CA ALA A 230 7.52 -3.66 -8.89
C ALA A 230 7.24 -2.87 -10.17
N PHE A 231 7.24 -1.53 -10.05
CA PHE A 231 7.24 -0.61 -11.17
C PHE A 231 8.66 -0.06 -11.33
N THR A 232 9.24 -0.16 -12.51
CA THR A 232 10.64 0.20 -12.75
C THR A 232 10.90 0.56 -14.20
N LYS A 233 11.83 1.48 -14.43
CA LYS A 233 12.31 1.82 -15.78
C LYS A 233 13.11 0.70 -16.45
N ARG A 234 13.59 -0.28 -15.68
CA ARG A 234 14.43 -1.39 -16.16
C ARG A 234 13.61 -2.68 -16.25
N PRO A 235 13.92 -3.59 -17.20
CA PRO A 235 13.17 -4.84 -17.38
C PRO A 235 13.42 -5.89 -16.29
N VAL A 236 14.19 -5.56 -15.27
CA VAL A 236 14.53 -6.41 -14.11
C VAL A 236 14.72 -5.52 -12.89
N SER A 237 14.18 -5.93 -11.74
CA SER A 237 14.45 -5.29 -10.46
C SER A 237 15.62 -5.97 -9.75
N MET A 238 16.70 -5.23 -9.52
CA MET A 238 17.89 -5.72 -8.80
C MET A 238 17.59 -6.01 -7.32
N LYS A 239 16.54 -5.41 -6.76
CA LYS A 239 16.09 -5.65 -5.40
C LYS A 239 15.60 -7.08 -5.21
N TYR A 240 14.75 -7.58 -6.11
CA TYR A 240 14.13 -8.89 -6.01
C TYR A 240 14.98 -10.02 -6.62
N ARG A 241 15.90 -9.68 -7.52
CA ARG A 241 16.76 -10.66 -8.21
C ARG A 241 17.53 -11.55 -7.22
N GLY A 242 17.43 -12.87 -7.41
CA GLY A 242 18.12 -13.88 -6.60
C GLY A 242 17.41 -14.28 -5.30
N LEU A 243 16.26 -13.63 -4.98
CA LEU A 243 15.36 -14.01 -3.89
C LEU A 243 13.98 -14.38 -4.41
N PHE A 244 13.52 -13.68 -5.42
CA PHE A 244 12.23 -13.88 -6.07
C PHE A 244 12.41 -14.29 -7.52
N GLN A 245 11.50 -15.11 -8.00
CA GLN A 245 11.34 -15.44 -9.42
C GLN A 245 10.48 -14.38 -10.09
N LEU A 246 10.85 -13.96 -11.30
CA LEU A 246 10.00 -13.12 -12.14
C LEU A 246 8.88 -13.98 -12.72
N LEU A 247 7.64 -13.71 -12.34
CA LEU A 247 6.45 -14.43 -12.79
C LEU A 247 5.88 -13.85 -14.07
N ASN A 248 5.83 -12.52 -14.14
CA ASN A 248 5.30 -11.80 -15.29
C ASN A 248 6.02 -10.46 -15.47
N LYS A 249 6.15 -10.05 -16.72
CA LYS A 249 6.69 -8.76 -17.12
C LYS A 249 5.75 -8.14 -18.15
N LYS A 250 5.29 -6.92 -17.86
CA LYS A 250 4.48 -6.12 -18.77
C LYS A 250 5.18 -4.80 -19.02
N GLN A 251 5.37 -4.44 -20.28
CA GLN A 251 5.78 -3.09 -20.65
C GLN A 251 4.58 -2.15 -20.47
N LEU A 252 4.81 -1.01 -19.85
CA LEU A 252 3.79 -0.01 -19.63
C LEU A 252 3.61 0.87 -20.85
N PRO A 253 2.44 1.52 -21.01
CA PRO A 253 2.07 2.20 -22.25
C PRO A 253 2.96 3.41 -22.59
N GLY A 254 3.67 3.95 -21.63
CA GLY A 254 4.40 5.22 -21.74
C GLY A 254 3.60 6.36 -21.12
N VAL A 255 4.13 7.55 -21.27
CA VAL A 255 3.56 8.80 -20.72
C VAL A 255 3.55 9.82 -21.84
N ASP A 256 2.48 10.57 -21.95
CA ASP A 256 2.34 11.63 -22.94
C ASP A 256 3.36 12.74 -22.70
N GLU A 257 3.80 13.39 -23.79
CA GLU A 257 4.66 14.56 -23.71
C GLU A 257 3.95 15.68 -22.96
N GLY A 258 4.55 16.16 -21.87
CA GLY A 258 3.99 17.22 -21.02
C GLY A 258 3.22 16.74 -19.79
N GLU A 259 3.10 15.44 -19.54
CA GLU A 259 2.50 14.96 -18.29
C GLU A 259 3.32 15.38 -17.07
N THR A 260 2.68 16.04 -16.12
CA THR A 260 3.30 16.57 -14.89
C THR A 260 2.94 15.76 -13.64
N ASP A 261 1.91 14.91 -13.71
CA ASP A 261 1.53 14.04 -12.61
C ASP A 261 2.57 12.93 -12.41
N MET A 262 3.43 13.11 -11.41
CA MET A 262 4.50 12.16 -11.09
C MET A 262 3.98 10.76 -10.74
N SER A 263 2.77 10.64 -10.22
CA SER A 263 2.15 9.33 -9.94
C SER A 263 1.78 8.62 -11.24
N LYS A 264 1.18 9.33 -12.20
CA LYS A 264 0.91 8.78 -13.54
C LYS A 264 2.20 8.39 -14.26
N ILE A 265 3.23 9.25 -14.20
CA ILE A 265 4.56 8.96 -14.76
C ILE A 265 5.12 7.68 -14.14
N TYR A 266 5.04 7.53 -12.82
CA TYR A 266 5.56 6.36 -12.12
C TYR A 266 4.88 5.05 -12.55
N TYR A 267 3.54 5.05 -12.68
CA TYR A 267 2.78 3.85 -13.00
C TYR A 267 2.67 3.53 -14.49
N ASN A 268 3.00 4.47 -15.37
CA ASN A 268 2.90 4.28 -16.82
C ASN A 268 4.26 4.18 -17.53
N SER A 269 5.38 4.46 -16.85
CA SER A 269 6.71 4.42 -17.45
C SER A 269 7.43 3.09 -17.19
N GLY A 270 8.00 2.52 -18.22
CA GLY A 270 8.87 1.34 -18.13
C GLY A 270 8.14 0.03 -18.02
N TYR A 271 8.27 -0.68 -16.90
CA TYR A 271 7.78 -2.05 -16.74
C TYR A 271 7.05 -2.25 -15.43
N GLN A 272 5.98 -3.03 -15.48
CA GLN A 272 5.37 -3.69 -14.33
C GLN A 272 5.91 -5.11 -14.26
N LEU A 273 6.56 -5.45 -13.16
CA LEU A 273 7.21 -6.74 -12.92
C LEU A 273 6.55 -7.41 -11.73
N ASN A 274 5.98 -8.60 -11.95
CA ASN A 274 5.39 -9.41 -10.89
C ASN A 274 6.39 -10.48 -10.46
N TYR A 275 6.64 -10.55 -9.18
CA TYR A 275 7.61 -11.45 -8.56
C TYR A 275 6.95 -12.37 -7.54
N GLY A 276 7.49 -13.57 -7.40
CA GLY A 276 7.05 -14.53 -6.39
C GLY A 276 8.20 -15.33 -5.82
N ALA A 277 8.07 -15.76 -4.57
CA ALA A 277 9.01 -16.63 -3.89
C ALA A 277 8.29 -17.54 -2.90
N PRO A 278 8.76 -18.79 -2.68
CA PRO A 278 8.29 -19.61 -1.58
C PRO A 278 8.57 -18.92 -0.25
N MET A 279 7.63 -19.02 0.70
CA MET A 279 7.77 -18.41 2.01
C MET A 279 8.18 -19.43 3.08
N GLY A 280 8.98 -19.01 4.04
CA GLY A 280 9.44 -19.90 5.12
C GLY A 280 10.65 -20.77 4.75
N GLN A 281 11.50 -20.31 3.83
CA GLN A 281 12.67 -21.07 3.38
C GLN A 281 13.78 -21.14 4.45
N TRP A 282 13.88 -20.15 5.31
CA TRP A 282 14.90 -19.97 6.36
C TRP A 282 14.31 -19.32 7.60
N THR A 283 14.99 -19.43 8.72
CA THR A 283 14.73 -18.63 9.93
C THR A 283 15.32 -17.24 9.79
N LEU A 284 14.95 -16.31 10.68
CA LEU A 284 15.56 -14.96 10.70
C LEU A 284 17.08 -15.02 10.84
N ALA A 285 17.61 -15.89 11.71
CA ALA A 285 19.04 -16.07 11.88
C ALA A 285 19.72 -16.59 10.62
N GLU A 286 19.18 -17.65 10.01
CA GLU A 286 19.70 -18.18 8.74
C GLU A 286 19.63 -17.12 7.61
N GLY A 287 18.56 -16.33 7.56
CA GLY A 287 18.38 -15.25 6.59
C GLY A 287 19.43 -14.14 6.75
N LEU A 288 19.77 -13.77 7.97
CA LEU A 288 20.82 -12.80 8.27
C LEU A 288 22.19 -13.32 7.79
N GLU A 289 22.53 -14.55 8.11
CA GLU A 289 23.80 -15.17 7.69
C GLU A 289 23.89 -15.29 6.16
N LEU A 290 22.81 -15.69 5.49
CA LEU A 290 22.75 -15.73 4.04
C LEU A 290 22.96 -14.35 3.42
N TRP A 291 22.37 -13.31 4.01
CA TRP A 291 22.56 -11.94 3.55
C TRP A 291 23.99 -11.47 3.78
N LYS A 292 24.57 -11.69 4.96
CA LYS A 292 25.97 -11.38 5.26
C LYS A 292 26.90 -11.98 4.24
N LYS A 293 26.76 -13.27 3.97
CA LYS A 293 27.58 -14.01 3.02
C LYS A 293 27.50 -13.47 1.57
N LYS A 294 26.31 -13.04 1.14
CA LYS A 294 26.07 -12.68 -0.28
C LYS A 294 26.06 -11.18 -0.56
N HIS A 295 25.76 -10.35 0.44
CA HIS A 295 25.38 -8.95 0.22
C HIS A 295 26.00 -7.95 1.17
N SER A 296 26.82 -8.39 2.14
CA SER A 296 27.49 -7.49 3.10
C SER A 296 28.65 -6.68 2.51
N GLN A 297 28.92 -6.81 1.22
CA GLN A 297 29.97 -6.05 0.58
C GLN A 297 29.74 -4.56 0.75
N ILE A 298 30.68 -3.90 1.40
CA ILE A 298 30.76 -2.45 1.52
C ILE A 298 31.06 -1.92 0.12
N GLY A 299 30.30 -0.94 -0.32
CA GLY A 299 30.62 -0.26 -1.58
C GLY A 299 31.97 0.41 -1.44
N ALA A 300 32.91 0.07 -2.29
CA ALA A 300 34.10 0.88 -2.45
C ALA A 300 33.66 2.35 -2.59
N LYS A 301 34.27 3.26 -1.85
CA LYS A 301 34.18 4.69 -2.12
C LYS A 301 34.65 4.85 -3.55
N GLU A 302 33.78 5.25 -4.47
CA GLU A 302 34.22 5.93 -5.67
C GLU A 302 34.72 7.29 -5.16
N ASP A 303 36.03 7.38 -4.94
CA ASP A 303 36.69 8.64 -4.82
C ASP A 303 36.68 9.24 -6.23
N GLU A 304 35.76 10.19 -6.45
CA GLU A 304 35.91 11.30 -7.37
C GLU A 304 34.94 12.41 -7.01
#